data_0ceb8d0719afcaf8bed1f833547ad970
#
_entry.id   0ceb8d0719afcaf8bed1f833547ad970
#
_cell.length_a   1.000
_cell.length_b   1.000
_cell.length_c   1.000
_cell.angle_alpha   90.00
_cell.angle_beta   90.00
_cell.angle_gamma   90.00
#
_symmetry.space_group_name_H-M   'P 1'
#
loop_
_entity.id
_entity.type
_entity.pdbx_description
1 polymer ?
#
loop_
_entity_poly.entity_id
_entity_poly.type
_entity_poly.pdbx_seq_one_letter_code
_entity_poly.pdbx_strand_id
1 'polypeptide(L)'
;MNKGPVSQFILHHYRHFNAAALVDAAKGYETHLLEGGKMMVTLAGAMSTGELGISFAEMIRQGKVDIISCTGANLEEDVMNLVAHSHYKRVPNYRDLTPQDEWDLLENHYNRVTDTCIPEEEAFRRLQKHLVKQWKDAETNGERYFPHEFLYKVVLSGDLKQYYEIDPKDSWIVAAAEKNIPIVVPGWEDSTTGNIFASYVIKGELKASTVKNGIEYMVWLADWYRNNSSGKGVGFFQIGGGIAGDFPICVVPMMYQDLAWHDVPFWSYFCQISDSTTSYGSYSGAVPNEKITWGKLDVNTPKYIVESDATIVAPLIFAWILGW
;
A
#
# COMPACT_ATOMS: atom_id res chain seq x y z
N MET A 1 -19.73 18.86 -6.22
CA MET A 1 -20.64 17.71 -5.96
C MET A 1 -21.29 17.90 -4.60
N ASN A 2 -22.53 17.48 -4.42
CA ASN A 2 -23.10 17.43 -3.08
C ASN A 2 -22.36 16.36 -2.28
N LYS A 3 -21.71 16.77 -1.20
CA LYS A 3 -21.00 15.86 -0.29
C LYS A 3 -22.02 15.08 0.55
N GLY A 4 -21.80 13.79 0.70
CA GLY A 4 -22.62 12.90 1.53
C GLY A 4 -22.45 13.14 3.03
N PRO A 5 -23.16 12.36 3.86
CA PRO A 5 -23.26 12.64 5.30
C PRO A 5 -21.92 12.58 6.05
N VAL A 6 -21.01 11.66 5.66
CA VAL A 6 -19.69 11.57 6.29
C VAL A 6 -18.85 12.82 5.98
N SER A 7 -18.83 13.23 4.71
CA SER A 7 -18.13 14.45 4.29
C SER A 7 -18.70 15.69 4.96
N GLN A 8 -20.02 15.79 5.11
CA GLN A 8 -20.69 16.89 5.81
C GLN A 8 -20.35 16.89 7.31
N PHE A 9 -20.32 15.74 7.95
CA PHE A 9 -19.89 15.60 9.35
C PHE A 9 -18.44 16.11 9.52
N ILE A 10 -17.51 15.66 8.69
CA ILE A 10 -16.12 16.09 8.75
C ILE A 10 -16.03 17.60 8.55
N LEU A 11 -16.69 18.17 7.55
CA LEU A 11 -16.66 19.60 7.26
C LEU A 11 -17.22 20.43 8.42
N HIS A 12 -18.23 19.95 9.13
CA HIS A 12 -18.86 20.67 10.23
C HIS A 12 -18.05 20.61 11.52
N HIS A 13 -17.47 19.45 11.85
CA HIS A 13 -16.86 19.19 13.15
C HIS A 13 -15.34 19.35 13.18
N TYR A 14 -14.62 19.14 12.06
CA TYR A 14 -13.17 19.17 11.98
C TYR A 14 -12.66 20.56 11.66
N ARG A 15 -12.44 21.38 12.69
CA ARG A 15 -12.22 22.83 12.56
C ARG A 15 -10.79 23.29 12.79
N HIS A 16 -10.03 22.60 13.63
CA HIS A 16 -8.71 23.01 14.08
C HIS A 16 -7.78 21.82 14.30
N PHE A 17 -6.48 22.05 14.45
CA PHE A 17 -5.44 21.06 14.72
C PHE A 17 -5.42 19.95 13.65
N ASN A 18 -5.10 18.70 14.03
CA ASN A 18 -5.07 17.56 13.12
C ASN A 18 -6.41 17.30 12.40
N ALA A 19 -7.52 17.62 13.04
CA ALA A 19 -8.83 17.50 12.39
C ALA A 19 -8.95 18.46 11.20
N ALA A 20 -8.49 19.70 11.32
CA ALA A 20 -8.43 20.63 10.18
C ALA A 20 -7.43 20.18 9.13
N ALA A 21 -6.25 19.68 9.54
CA ALA A 21 -5.24 19.16 8.63
C ALA A 21 -5.76 17.99 7.77
N LEU A 22 -6.61 17.11 8.36
CA LEU A 22 -7.30 16.06 7.62
C LEU A 22 -8.20 16.62 6.51
N VAL A 23 -8.99 17.65 6.84
CA VAL A 23 -9.88 18.30 5.85
C VAL A 23 -9.09 18.96 4.73
N ASP A 24 -8.00 19.65 5.08
CA ASP A 24 -7.15 20.34 4.11
C ASP A 24 -6.43 19.33 3.19
N ALA A 25 -5.93 18.22 3.75
CA ALA A 25 -5.35 17.13 2.97
C ALA A 25 -6.36 16.51 2.01
N ALA A 26 -7.58 16.24 2.47
CA ALA A 26 -8.64 15.66 1.64
C ALA A 26 -9.07 16.60 0.50
N LYS A 27 -9.20 17.90 0.79
CA LYS A 27 -9.48 18.93 -0.22
C LYS A 27 -8.34 19.07 -1.23
N GLY A 28 -7.09 19.05 -0.75
CA GLY A 28 -5.91 19.12 -1.60
C GLY A 28 -5.82 17.93 -2.57
N TYR A 29 -6.10 16.72 -2.07
CA TYR A 29 -6.17 15.50 -2.89
C TYR A 29 -7.25 15.63 -3.99
N GLU A 30 -8.48 15.99 -3.58
CA GLU A 30 -9.59 16.18 -4.51
C GLU A 30 -9.28 17.23 -5.58
N THR A 31 -8.73 18.38 -5.16
CA THR A 31 -8.34 19.46 -6.08
C THR A 31 -7.28 19.00 -7.07
N HIS A 32 -6.25 18.27 -6.59
CA HIS A 32 -5.19 17.74 -7.45
C HIS A 32 -5.76 16.84 -8.57
N LEU A 33 -6.69 15.95 -8.23
CA LEU A 33 -7.36 15.10 -9.22
C LEU A 33 -8.27 15.89 -10.19
N LEU A 34 -9.03 16.87 -9.66
CA LEU A 34 -9.91 17.71 -10.49
C LEU A 34 -9.13 18.53 -11.51
N GLU A 35 -7.90 18.90 -11.20
CA GLU A 35 -6.98 19.62 -12.11
C GLU A 35 -6.24 18.67 -13.08
N GLY A 36 -6.61 17.38 -13.11
CA GLY A 36 -6.06 16.37 -14.01
C GLY A 36 -4.76 15.74 -13.54
N GLY A 37 -4.41 15.90 -12.25
CA GLY A 37 -3.28 15.21 -11.63
C GLY A 37 -3.53 13.73 -11.42
N LYS A 38 -2.46 12.96 -11.36
CA LYS A 38 -2.45 11.55 -10.97
C LYS A 38 -2.04 11.39 -9.51
N MET A 39 -2.38 10.27 -8.90
CA MET A 39 -2.06 10.04 -7.48
C MET A 39 -1.38 8.70 -7.25
N MET A 40 -0.23 8.76 -6.61
CA MET A 40 0.39 7.59 -5.96
C MET A 40 -0.09 7.52 -4.51
N VAL A 41 -0.58 6.36 -4.09
CA VAL A 41 -0.89 6.06 -2.69
C VAL A 41 0.11 5.05 -2.16
N THR A 42 0.66 5.32 -0.97
CA THR A 42 1.59 4.37 -0.33
C THR A 42 1.02 3.83 0.99
N LEU A 43 1.18 2.52 1.20
CA LEU A 43 0.68 1.78 2.36
C LEU A 43 1.86 1.15 3.10
N ALA A 44 2.22 1.69 4.25
CA ALA A 44 3.19 1.09 5.15
C ALA A 44 2.51 0.13 6.14
N GLY A 45 3.31 -0.59 6.94
CA GLY A 45 2.83 -1.51 7.96
C GLY A 45 1.98 -2.64 7.39
N ALA A 46 0.87 -2.92 8.05
CA ALA A 46 -0.09 -3.99 7.74
C ALA A 46 -1.53 -3.44 7.70
N MET A 47 -1.76 -2.40 6.91
CA MET A 47 -3.08 -1.75 6.78
C MET A 47 -4.14 -2.68 6.18
N SER A 48 -3.71 -3.69 5.42
CA SER A 48 -4.61 -4.71 4.86
C SER A 48 -5.19 -5.61 5.95
N THR A 49 -4.41 -5.98 6.98
CA THR A 49 -4.93 -6.69 8.16
C THR A 49 -5.94 -5.84 8.91
N GLY A 50 -5.76 -4.52 8.96
CA GLY A 50 -6.72 -3.56 9.52
C GLY A 50 -7.92 -3.26 8.61
N GLU A 51 -8.09 -3.99 7.53
CA GLU A 51 -9.19 -3.88 6.54
C GLU A 51 -9.38 -2.48 5.93
N LEU A 52 -8.30 -1.69 5.83
CA LEU A 52 -8.34 -0.41 5.11
C LEU A 52 -8.72 -0.60 3.64
N GLY A 53 -8.57 -1.82 3.13
CA GLY A 53 -8.95 -2.24 1.78
C GLY A 53 -10.38 -1.92 1.40
N ILE A 54 -11.34 -1.99 2.33
CA ILE A 54 -12.77 -1.75 2.08
C ILE A 54 -13.00 -0.37 1.42
N SER A 55 -12.47 0.69 2.01
CA SER A 55 -12.60 2.04 1.44
C SER A 55 -11.58 2.30 0.31
N PHE A 56 -10.41 1.68 0.39
CA PHE A 56 -9.36 1.85 -0.61
C PHE A 56 -9.69 1.17 -1.95
N ALA A 57 -10.35 0.02 -1.93
CA ALA A 57 -10.85 -0.65 -3.14
C ALA A 57 -11.78 0.27 -3.95
N GLU A 58 -12.65 1.01 -3.28
CA GLU A 58 -13.56 1.93 -3.95
C GLU A 58 -12.82 3.16 -4.52
N MET A 59 -11.78 3.67 -3.82
CA MET A 59 -10.88 4.69 -4.35
C MET A 59 -10.26 4.27 -5.69
N ILE A 60 -9.81 3.02 -5.76
CA ILE A 60 -9.23 2.43 -6.97
C ILE A 60 -10.29 2.31 -8.08
N ARG A 61 -11.46 1.76 -7.78
CA ARG A 61 -12.53 1.55 -8.77
C ARG A 61 -13.05 2.86 -9.35
N GLN A 62 -13.10 3.92 -8.55
CA GLN A 62 -13.50 5.25 -9.02
C GLN A 62 -12.36 6.05 -9.67
N GLY A 63 -11.20 5.44 -9.92
CA GLY A 63 -10.06 6.08 -10.59
C GLY A 63 -9.48 7.24 -9.80
N LYS A 64 -9.44 7.11 -8.47
CA LYS A 64 -8.82 8.10 -7.57
C LYS A 64 -7.36 7.77 -7.26
N VAL A 65 -6.87 6.63 -7.73
CA VAL A 65 -5.51 6.11 -7.51
C VAL A 65 -4.97 5.62 -8.85
N ASP A 66 -3.77 6.05 -9.21
CA ASP A 66 -3.14 5.69 -10.49
C ASP A 66 -1.99 4.68 -10.30
N ILE A 67 -1.38 4.66 -9.14
CA ILE A 67 -0.27 3.77 -8.78
C ILE A 67 -0.23 3.58 -7.27
N ILE A 68 0.22 2.43 -6.83
CA ILE A 68 0.34 2.08 -5.41
C ILE A 68 1.78 1.69 -5.10
N SER A 69 2.26 2.04 -3.90
CA SER A 69 3.44 1.43 -3.30
C SER A 69 3.07 0.85 -1.95
N CYS A 70 3.48 -0.38 -1.65
CA CYS A 70 3.11 -0.99 -0.38
C CYS A 70 4.17 -1.95 0.14
N THR A 71 4.08 -2.28 1.42
CA THR A 71 4.82 -3.41 2.00
C THR A 71 4.36 -4.73 1.41
N GLY A 72 5.19 -5.75 1.47
CA GLY A 72 4.79 -7.10 1.10
C GLY A 72 3.63 -7.62 1.95
N ALA A 73 3.59 -7.28 3.25
CA ALA A 73 2.49 -7.60 4.14
C ALA A 73 1.15 -7.04 3.62
N ASN A 74 1.10 -5.77 3.24
CA ASN A 74 -0.12 -5.19 2.66
C ASN A 74 -0.56 -5.90 1.39
N LEU A 75 0.40 -6.31 0.55
CA LEU A 75 0.12 -7.00 -0.70
C LEU A 75 -0.56 -8.35 -0.48
N GLU A 76 -0.05 -9.15 0.48
CA GLU A 76 -0.51 -10.52 0.70
C GLU A 76 -1.73 -10.61 1.61
N GLU A 77 -1.80 -9.78 2.66
CA GLU A 77 -2.81 -9.86 3.71
C GLU A 77 -4.22 -9.46 3.24
N ASP A 78 -4.36 -8.62 2.22
CA ASP A 78 -5.65 -8.33 1.61
C ASP A 78 -6.27 -9.58 0.97
N VAL A 79 -5.45 -10.38 0.28
CA VAL A 79 -5.91 -11.64 -0.31
C VAL A 79 -6.11 -12.72 0.75
N MET A 80 -5.28 -12.72 1.81
CA MET A 80 -5.48 -13.62 2.96
C MET A 80 -6.82 -13.34 3.64
N ASN A 81 -7.14 -12.06 3.87
CA ASN A 81 -8.45 -11.66 4.40
C ASN A 81 -9.59 -12.10 3.48
N LEU A 82 -9.46 -11.91 2.17
CA LEU A 82 -10.45 -12.32 1.18
C LEU A 82 -10.81 -13.82 1.26
N VAL A 83 -9.83 -14.68 1.56
CA VAL A 83 -10.00 -16.15 1.51
C VAL A 83 -10.08 -16.83 2.87
N ALA A 84 -9.90 -16.11 3.97
CA ALA A 84 -9.82 -16.70 5.32
C ALA A 84 -10.47 -15.85 6.42
N HIS A 85 -11.29 -14.85 6.08
CA HIS A 85 -11.84 -13.86 7.01
C HIS A 85 -12.55 -14.50 8.21
N SER A 86 -13.36 -15.52 8.00
CA SER A 86 -14.13 -16.20 9.07
C SER A 86 -13.24 -16.99 10.05
N HIS A 87 -11.99 -17.23 9.69
CA HIS A 87 -11.00 -17.90 10.50
C HIS A 87 -10.11 -16.93 11.30
N TYR A 88 -10.18 -15.62 11.00
CA TYR A 88 -9.47 -14.60 11.76
C TYR A 88 -10.00 -14.52 13.18
N LYS A 89 -9.10 -14.28 14.13
CA LYS A 89 -9.45 -14.14 15.54
C LYS A 89 -9.02 -12.79 16.06
N ARG A 90 -9.96 -12.04 16.63
CA ARG A 90 -9.66 -10.79 17.30
C ARG A 90 -9.32 -11.01 18.77
N VAL A 91 -8.25 -10.37 19.26
CA VAL A 91 -7.80 -10.37 20.65
C VAL A 91 -7.81 -8.93 21.19
N PRO A 92 -8.96 -8.43 21.72
CA PRO A 92 -9.09 -7.02 22.11
C PRO A 92 -8.11 -6.56 23.18
N ASN A 93 -7.70 -7.45 24.08
CA ASN A 93 -6.74 -7.20 25.16
C ASN A 93 -5.29 -7.59 24.81
N TYR A 94 -4.92 -7.49 23.53
CA TYR A 94 -3.62 -7.92 23.00
C TYR A 94 -2.41 -7.31 23.73
N ARG A 95 -2.55 -6.14 24.37
CA ARG A 95 -1.48 -5.51 25.14
C ARG A 95 -1.15 -6.21 26.44
N ASP A 96 -2.06 -7.02 26.95
CA ASP A 96 -1.94 -7.74 28.22
C ASP A 96 -1.54 -9.21 28.02
N LEU A 97 -1.32 -9.64 26.76
CA LEU A 97 -0.88 -11.01 26.46
C LEU A 97 0.49 -11.27 27.06
N THR A 98 0.61 -12.41 27.74
CA THR A 98 1.87 -12.92 28.28
C THR A 98 2.69 -13.62 27.19
N PRO A 99 4.00 -13.84 27.38
CA PRO A 99 4.80 -14.67 26.46
C PRO A 99 4.22 -16.07 26.25
N GLN A 100 3.53 -16.64 27.24
CA GLN A 100 2.89 -17.95 27.11
C GLN A 100 1.65 -17.87 26.22
N ASP A 101 0.84 -16.81 26.33
CA ASP A 101 -0.31 -16.61 25.44
C ASP A 101 0.13 -16.48 23.98
N GLU A 102 1.25 -15.79 23.71
CA GLU A 102 1.82 -15.67 22.36
C GLU A 102 2.31 -17.02 21.83
N TRP A 103 2.95 -17.82 22.70
CA TRP A 103 3.37 -19.17 22.36
C TRP A 103 2.16 -20.07 22.04
N ASP A 104 1.10 -19.97 22.84
CA ASP A 104 -0.13 -20.74 22.62
C ASP A 104 -0.81 -20.36 21.29
N LEU A 105 -0.74 -19.09 20.87
CA LEU A 105 -1.19 -18.68 19.54
C LEU A 105 -0.37 -19.36 18.44
N LEU A 106 0.95 -19.39 18.57
CA LEU A 106 1.85 -20.06 17.61
C LEU A 106 1.53 -21.58 17.53
N GLU A 107 1.41 -22.26 18.67
CA GLU A 107 1.07 -23.70 18.70
C GLU A 107 -0.32 -23.99 18.09
N ASN A 108 -1.23 -23.01 18.13
CA ASN A 108 -2.54 -23.10 17.50
C ASN A 108 -2.56 -22.57 16.06
N HIS A 109 -1.38 -22.38 15.44
CA HIS A 109 -1.22 -21.96 14.05
C HIS A 109 -1.81 -20.59 13.72
N TYR A 110 -1.66 -19.62 14.62
CA TYR A 110 -2.01 -18.21 14.40
C TYR A 110 -0.78 -17.32 14.39
N ASN A 111 -0.79 -16.35 13.47
CA ASN A 111 0.18 -15.27 13.40
C ASN A 111 -0.52 -13.96 13.78
N ARG A 112 -0.07 -13.29 14.83
CA ARG A 112 -0.74 -12.11 15.36
C ARG A 112 -0.14 -10.81 14.82
N VAL A 113 -1.01 -9.94 14.34
CA VAL A 113 -0.73 -8.54 13.98
C VAL A 113 -1.62 -7.66 14.85
N THR A 114 -1.06 -6.98 15.82
CA THR A 114 -1.78 -6.13 16.80
C THR A 114 -2.89 -6.90 17.53
N ASP A 115 -4.15 -6.64 17.30
CA ASP A 115 -5.29 -7.34 17.91
C ASP A 115 -5.87 -8.46 17.03
N THR A 116 -5.28 -8.70 15.89
CA THR A 116 -5.80 -9.61 14.86
C THR A 116 -4.86 -10.80 14.65
N CYS A 117 -5.40 -12.00 14.76
CA CYS A 117 -4.68 -13.24 14.52
C CYS A 117 -5.08 -13.83 13.18
N ILE A 118 -4.10 -14.04 12.30
CA ILE A 118 -4.26 -14.60 10.96
C ILE A 118 -4.00 -16.10 11.00
N PRO A 119 -4.90 -16.97 10.51
CA PRO A 119 -4.72 -18.41 10.52
C PRO A 119 -3.66 -18.83 9.49
N GLU A 120 -2.79 -19.76 9.88
CA GLU A 120 -1.69 -20.23 9.03
C GLU A 120 -2.21 -21.01 7.81
N GLU A 121 -3.09 -21.98 8.00
CA GLU A 121 -3.50 -22.91 6.96
C GLU A 121 -4.47 -22.24 5.95
N GLU A 122 -5.49 -21.57 6.45
CA GLU A 122 -6.56 -20.99 5.62
C GLU A 122 -6.08 -19.73 4.88
N ALA A 123 -5.13 -18.98 5.44
CA ALA A 123 -4.59 -17.79 4.81
C ALA A 123 -3.28 -18.10 4.06
N PHE A 124 -2.19 -18.30 4.82
CA PHE A 124 -0.83 -18.40 4.23
C PHE A 124 -0.67 -19.62 3.33
N ARG A 125 -1.03 -20.82 3.80
CA ARG A 125 -0.81 -22.05 3.02
C ARG A 125 -1.75 -22.17 1.84
N ARG A 126 -2.97 -21.65 1.97
CA ARG A 126 -3.90 -21.54 0.85
C ARG A 126 -3.35 -20.65 -0.25
N LEU A 127 -2.89 -19.44 0.08
CA LEU A 127 -2.30 -18.52 -0.90
C LEU A 127 -0.99 -19.07 -1.49
N GLN A 128 -0.10 -19.63 -0.66
CA GLN A 128 1.17 -20.24 -1.09
C GLN A 128 0.96 -21.24 -2.23
N LYS A 129 -0.01 -22.14 -2.11
CA LYS A 129 -0.29 -23.18 -3.11
C LYS A 129 -0.50 -22.58 -4.51
N HIS A 130 -1.21 -21.48 -4.60
CA HIS A 130 -1.51 -20.82 -5.86
C HIS A 130 -0.33 -20.01 -6.38
N LEU A 131 0.39 -19.30 -5.51
CA LEU A 131 1.58 -18.54 -5.90
C LEU A 131 2.71 -19.45 -6.39
N VAL A 132 2.98 -20.55 -5.71
CA VAL A 132 4.02 -21.52 -6.13
C VAL A 132 3.74 -22.05 -7.53
N LYS A 133 2.48 -22.34 -7.87
CA LYS A 133 2.10 -22.71 -9.23
C LYS A 133 2.48 -21.62 -10.23
N GLN A 134 2.13 -20.36 -9.96
CA GLN A 134 2.44 -19.23 -10.85
C GLN A 134 3.95 -19.01 -11.01
N TRP A 135 4.73 -19.16 -9.94
CA TRP A 135 6.20 -19.02 -10.01
C TRP A 135 6.82 -20.15 -10.85
N LYS A 136 6.38 -21.41 -10.67
CA LYS A 136 6.87 -22.56 -11.47
C LYS A 136 6.49 -22.45 -12.93
N ASP A 137 5.28 -21.99 -13.23
CA ASP A 137 4.81 -21.77 -14.59
C ASP A 137 5.65 -20.67 -15.28
N ALA A 138 5.89 -19.56 -14.61
CA ALA A 138 6.72 -18.46 -15.12
C ALA A 138 8.16 -18.94 -15.40
N GLU A 139 8.78 -19.66 -14.46
CA GLU A 139 10.15 -20.18 -14.66
C GLU A 139 10.22 -21.15 -15.83
N THR A 140 9.24 -22.03 -15.96
CA THR A 140 9.16 -23.00 -17.07
C THR A 140 9.07 -22.30 -18.42
N ASN A 141 8.32 -21.18 -18.46
CA ASN A 141 8.13 -20.37 -19.67
C ASN A 141 9.28 -19.38 -19.93
N GLY A 142 10.25 -19.24 -19.00
CA GLY A 142 11.31 -18.24 -19.08
C GLY A 142 10.81 -16.81 -18.85
N GLU A 143 9.66 -16.66 -18.18
CA GLU A 143 9.01 -15.38 -17.88
C GLU A 143 9.46 -14.87 -16.50
N ARG A 144 9.41 -13.54 -16.34
CA ARG A 144 9.74 -12.88 -15.09
C ARG A 144 8.73 -11.77 -14.80
N TYR A 145 8.26 -11.70 -13.58
CA TYR A 145 7.24 -10.75 -13.17
C TYR A 145 7.60 -10.07 -11.85
N PHE A 146 7.00 -8.92 -11.58
CA PHE A 146 7.03 -8.30 -10.26
C PHE A 146 6.13 -9.07 -9.28
N PRO A 147 6.37 -8.96 -7.96
CA PRO A 147 5.58 -9.65 -6.94
C PRO A 147 4.07 -9.49 -7.11
N HIS A 148 3.60 -8.27 -7.35
CA HIS A 148 2.18 -7.99 -7.51
C HIS A 148 1.57 -8.64 -8.77
N GLU A 149 2.35 -8.77 -9.85
CA GLU A 149 1.85 -9.37 -11.09
C GLU A 149 1.55 -10.87 -10.91
N PHE A 150 2.33 -11.57 -10.08
CA PHE A 150 2.03 -12.95 -9.71
C PHE A 150 0.71 -13.04 -8.92
N LEU A 151 0.51 -12.11 -7.97
CA LEU A 151 -0.72 -12.07 -7.20
C LEU A 151 -1.93 -11.74 -8.07
N TYR A 152 -1.78 -10.82 -9.02
CA TYR A 152 -2.82 -10.51 -10.01
C TYR A 152 -3.20 -11.76 -10.84
N LYS A 153 -2.21 -12.53 -11.29
CA LYS A 153 -2.47 -13.81 -11.99
C LYS A 153 -3.28 -14.76 -11.11
N VAL A 154 -2.99 -14.84 -9.81
CA VAL A 154 -3.71 -15.69 -8.86
C VAL A 154 -5.16 -15.22 -8.69
N VAL A 155 -5.42 -13.94 -8.41
CA VAL A 155 -6.79 -13.47 -8.16
C VAL A 155 -7.64 -13.43 -9.43
N LEU A 156 -7.03 -13.15 -10.60
CA LEU A 156 -7.74 -13.11 -11.88
C LEU A 156 -7.97 -14.50 -12.49
N SER A 157 -7.21 -15.53 -12.08
CA SER A 157 -7.43 -16.92 -12.57
C SER A 157 -8.81 -17.46 -12.19
N GLY A 158 -9.36 -16.97 -11.09
CA GLY A 158 -10.60 -17.47 -10.51
C GLY A 158 -10.42 -18.70 -9.61
N ASP A 159 -9.21 -19.26 -9.50
CA ASP A 159 -8.92 -20.46 -8.69
C ASP A 159 -9.20 -20.24 -7.20
N LEU A 160 -9.11 -18.98 -6.71
CA LEU A 160 -9.40 -18.62 -5.33
C LEU A 160 -10.88 -18.37 -5.04
N LYS A 161 -11.75 -18.19 -6.06
CA LYS A 161 -13.15 -17.78 -5.85
C LYS A 161 -13.94 -18.73 -4.94
N GLN A 162 -13.63 -20.01 -4.97
CA GLN A 162 -14.27 -21.01 -4.10
C GLN A 162 -13.97 -20.80 -2.61
N TYR A 163 -12.96 -20.02 -2.28
CA TYR A 163 -12.51 -19.71 -0.93
C TYR A 163 -12.86 -18.29 -0.48
N TYR A 164 -13.54 -17.49 -1.30
CA TYR A 164 -13.90 -16.13 -0.92
C TYR A 164 -14.90 -16.15 0.24
N GLU A 165 -14.57 -15.48 1.31
CA GLU A 165 -15.35 -15.39 2.55
C GLU A 165 -15.89 -13.98 2.80
N ILE A 166 -15.35 -12.97 2.08
CA ILE A 166 -15.89 -11.62 2.01
C ILE A 166 -16.24 -11.24 0.57
N ASP A 167 -16.99 -10.15 0.39
CA ASP A 167 -17.26 -9.65 -0.97
C ASP A 167 -15.93 -9.22 -1.65
N PRO A 168 -15.58 -9.75 -2.81
CA PRO A 168 -14.38 -9.33 -3.54
C PRO A 168 -14.35 -7.83 -3.88
N LYS A 169 -15.47 -7.13 -3.75
CA LYS A 169 -15.51 -5.67 -3.85
C LYS A 169 -14.74 -4.98 -2.72
N ASP A 170 -14.61 -5.61 -1.57
CA ASP A 170 -13.92 -5.08 -0.40
C ASP A 170 -12.40 -5.34 -0.44
N SER A 171 -11.92 -6.15 -1.40
CA SER A 171 -10.49 -6.35 -1.64
C SER A 171 -9.91 -5.29 -2.57
N TRP A 172 -8.93 -4.56 -2.07
CA TRP A 172 -8.22 -3.57 -2.89
C TRP A 172 -7.28 -4.21 -3.91
N ILE A 173 -6.74 -5.41 -3.63
CA ILE A 173 -5.94 -6.17 -4.60
C ILE A 173 -6.80 -6.62 -5.78
N VAL A 174 -8.02 -7.11 -5.52
CA VAL A 174 -8.95 -7.45 -6.61
C VAL A 174 -9.27 -6.20 -7.44
N ALA A 175 -9.58 -5.07 -6.80
CA ALA A 175 -9.85 -3.80 -7.49
C ALA A 175 -8.64 -3.34 -8.33
N ALA A 176 -7.43 -3.45 -7.78
CA ALA A 176 -6.21 -3.08 -8.47
C ALA A 176 -5.91 -4.01 -9.66
N ALA A 177 -6.12 -5.32 -9.50
CA ALA A 177 -5.95 -6.29 -10.58
C ALA A 177 -6.96 -6.07 -11.72
N GLU A 178 -8.24 -5.83 -11.41
CA GLU A 178 -9.28 -5.54 -12.39
C GLU A 178 -9.00 -4.27 -13.19
N LYS A 179 -8.40 -3.26 -12.57
CA LYS A 179 -8.01 -1.99 -13.19
C LYS A 179 -6.59 -1.98 -13.75
N ASN A 180 -5.85 -3.05 -13.53
CA ASN A 180 -4.42 -3.15 -13.87
C ASN A 180 -3.60 -1.98 -13.31
N ILE A 181 -3.88 -1.59 -12.06
CA ILE A 181 -3.13 -0.54 -11.36
C ILE A 181 -1.72 -1.08 -11.05
N PRO A 182 -0.66 -0.38 -11.41
CA PRO A 182 0.69 -0.82 -11.08
C PRO A 182 0.95 -0.71 -9.56
N ILE A 183 1.60 -1.73 -9.01
CA ILE A 183 2.02 -1.75 -7.60
C ILE A 183 3.53 -1.92 -7.51
N VAL A 184 4.17 -1.04 -6.76
CA VAL A 184 5.59 -1.15 -6.37
C VAL A 184 5.63 -1.77 -4.97
N VAL A 185 6.40 -2.85 -4.80
CA VAL A 185 6.54 -3.55 -3.52
C VAL A 185 8.01 -3.60 -3.12
N PRO A 186 8.55 -2.49 -2.60
CA PRO A 186 9.97 -2.45 -2.20
C PRO A 186 10.17 -3.33 -0.96
N GLY A 187 11.27 -4.11 -0.97
CA GLY A 187 11.56 -5.02 0.13
C GLY A 187 10.50 -6.13 0.28
N TRP A 188 9.95 -6.61 -0.84
CA TRP A 188 9.00 -7.73 -0.82
C TRP A 188 9.54 -8.97 -0.09
N GLU A 189 10.86 -9.10 -0.04
CA GLU A 189 11.56 -10.14 0.70
C GLU A 189 11.25 -10.12 2.20
N ASP A 190 10.86 -8.95 2.73
CA ASP A 190 10.34 -8.79 4.09
C ASP A 190 8.81 -9.01 4.13
N SER A 191 8.40 -10.20 3.68
CA SER A 191 7.01 -10.66 3.75
C SER A 191 6.94 -12.18 3.80
N THR A 192 5.78 -12.72 4.17
CA THR A 192 5.61 -14.19 4.22
C THR A 192 5.72 -14.81 2.83
N THR A 193 5.12 -14.21 1.81
CA THR A 193 5.23 -14.72 0.43
C THR A 193 6.65 -14.61 -0.10
N GLY A 194 7.40 -13.56 0.23
CA GLY A 194 8.82 -13.43 -0.08
C GLY A 194 9.66 -14.51 0.59
N ASN A 195 9.41 -14.78 1.87
CA ASN A 195 10.08 -15.86 2.62
C ASN A 195 9.74 -17.25 2.07
N ILE A 196 8.48 -17.49 1.70
CA ILE A 196 8.05 -18.72 1.04
C ILE A 196 8.82 -18.89 -0.28
N PHE A 197 8.86 -17.85 -1.13
CA PHE A 197 9.61 -17.90 -2.38
C PHE A 197 11.09 -18.24 -2.15
N ALA A 198 11.74 -17.57 -1.19
CA ALA A 198 13.13 -17.85 -0.81
C ALA A 198 13.33 -19.31 -0.40
N SER A 199 12.39 -19.92 0.32
CA SER A 199 12.45 -21.32 0.71
C SER A 199 12.46 -22.28 -0.48
N TYR A 200 11.73 -21.97 -1.55
CA TYR A 200 11.74 -22.74 -2.80
C TYR A 200 13.04 -22.56 -3.58
N VAL A 201 13.63 -21.37 -3.53
CA VAL A 201 14.97 -21.11 -4.11
C VAL A 201 16.03 -21.95 -3.37
N ILE A 202 16.01 -21.96 -2.04
CA ILE A 202 16.93 -22.76 -1.21
C ILE A 202 16.81 -24.26 -1.52
N LYS A 203 15.60 -24.75 -1.77
CA LYS A 203 15.35 -26.15 -2.18
C LYS A 203 15.76 -26.46 -3.59
N GLY A 204 16.18 -25.47 -4.38
CA GLY A 204 16.53 -25.63 -5.81
C GLY A 204 15.34 -25.83 -6.73
N GLU A 205 14.12 -25.52 -6.26
CA GLU A 205 12.90 -25.67 -7.04
C GLU A 205 12.55 -24.44 -7.87
N LEU A 206 13.12 -23.29 -7.54
CA LEU A 206 12.96 -22.01 -8.25
C LEU A 206 14.28 -21.25 -8.32
N LYS A 207 14.42 -20.35 -9.29
CA LYS A 207 15.54 -19.40 -9.38
C LYS A 207 15.15 -18.07 -8.75
N ALA A 208 16.05 -17.45 -8.02
CA ALA A 208 15.83 -16.12 -7.44
C ALA A 208 15.44 -15.06 -8.50
N SER A 209 15.95 -15.22 -9.72
CA SER A 209 15.66 -14.32 -10.85
C SER A 209 14.26 -14.46 -11.43
N THR A 210 13.45 -15.42 -11.04
CA THR A 210 12.06 -15.58 -11.52
C THR A 210 11.19 -14.40 -11.11
N VAL A 211 11.43 -13.84 -9.91
CA VAL A 211 10.80 -12.61 -9.46
C VAL A 211 11.71 -11.42 -9.75
N LYS A 212 11.18 -10.34 -10.31
CA LYS A 212 11.90 -9.08 -10.52
C LYS A 212 12.17 -8.39 -9.18
N ASN A 213 13.33 -7.76 -9.07
CA ASN A 213 13.82 -7.17 -7.82
C ASN A 213 13.54 -5.67 -7.69
N GLY A 214 13.96 -5.07 -6.55
CA GLY A 214 13.75 -3.66 -6.24
C GLY A 214 14.42 -2.69 -7.21
N ILE A 215 15.61 -3.01 -7.77
CA ILE A 215 16.26 -2.16 -8.77
C ILE A 215 15.44 -2.14 -10.06
N GLU A 216 14.89 -3.27 -10.48
CA GLU A 216 14.01 -3.33 -11.65
C GLU A 216 12.72 -2.53 -11.42
N TYR A 217 12.20 -2.50 -10.19
CA TYR A 217 11.09 -1.61 -9.82
C TYR A 217 11.48 -0.13 -9.97
N MET A 218 12.66 0.28 -9.51
CA MET A 218 13.09 1.67 -9.60
C MET A 218 13.25 2.11 -11.07
N VAL A 219 13.84 1.27 -11.91
CA VAL A 219 13.96 1.52 -13.36
C VAL A 219 12.57 1.66 -13.99
N TRP A 220 11.67 0.72 -13.72
CA TRP A 220 10.31 0.76 -14.23
C TRP A 220 9.55 2.01 -13.74
N LEU A 221 9.71 2.37 -12.46
CA LEU A 221 9.04 3.52 -11.86
C LEU A 221 9.53 4.85 -12.48
N ALA A 222 10.80 4.96 -12.83
CA ALA A 222 11.33 6.13 -13.52
C ALA A 222 10.66 6.33 -14.88
N ASP A 223 10.53 5.27 -15.67
CA ASP A 223 9.83 5.30 -16.95
C ASP A 223 8.34 5.63 -16.76
N TRP A 224 7.69 4.99 -15.79
CA TRP A 224 6.30 5.27 -15.49
C TRP A 224 6.09 6.73 -15.08
N TYR A 225 6.90 7.25 -14.16
CA TYR A 225 6.78 8.62 -13.67
C TYR A 225 6.96 9.63 -14.80
N ARG A 226 8.00 9.48 -15.61
CA ARG A 226 8.28 10.35 -16.75
C ARG A 226 7.11 10.41 -17.74
N ASN A 227 6.48 9.27 -18.01
CA ASN A 227 5.35 9.17 -18.95
C ASN A 227 4.03 9.66 -18.36
N ASN A 228 3.93 9.82 -17.03
CA ASN A 228 2.67 10.12 -16.34
C ASN A 228 2.67 11.47 -15.59
N SER A 229 3.80 12.16 -15.50
CA SER A 229 3.95 13.38 -14.71
C SER A 229 3.71 14.68 -15.49
N SER A 230 3.22 14.60 -16.74
CA SER A 230 2.85 15.79 -17.52
C SER A 230 1.61 16.52 -16.96
N GLY A 231 1.45 17.79 -17.31
CA GLY A 231 0.30 18.59 -16.86
C GLY A 231 0.36 18.93 -15.37
N LYS A 232 -0.64 18.50 -14.61
CA LYS A 232 -0.69 18.72 -13.15
C LYS A 232 0.33 17.87 -12.39
N GLY A 233 0.88 16.84 -13.00
CA GLY A 233 1.88 15.94 -12.40
C GLY A 233 1.29 14.85 -11.53
N VAL A 234 2.14 14.22 -10.73
CA VAL A 234 1.78 13.12 -9.84
C VAL A 234 1.84 13.58 -8.39
N GLY A 235 0.77 13.36 -7.66
CA GLY A 235 0.69 13.54 -6.21
C GLY A 235 1.18 12.30 -5.46
N PHE A 236 1.56 12.49 -4.21
CA PHE A 236 2.06 11.46 -3.31
C PHE A 236 1.28 11.48 -2.00
N PHE A 237 0.41 10.49 -1.80
CA PHE A 237 -0.38 10.32 -0.59
C PHE A 237 0.16 9.15 0.23
N GLN A 238 0.75 9.45 1.38
CA GLN A 238 1.51 8.51 2.17
C GLN A 238 0.76 8.11 3.45
N ILE A 239 0.46 6.83 3.59
CA ILE A 239 -0.10 6.22 4.79
C ILE A 239 1.03 5.52 5.54
N GLY A 240 1.39 6.04 6.72
CA GLY A 240 2.58 5.63 7.45
C GLY A 240 3.86 6.20 6.84
N GLY A 241 4.91 5.38 6.78
CA GLY A 241 6.23 5.80 6.27
C GLY A 241 7.04 4.61 5.79
N GLY A 242 8.25 4.45 6.33
CA GLY A 242 9.13 3.34 6.01
C GLY A 242 9.43 3.19 4.52
N ILE A 243 9.82 1.99 4.12
CA ILE A 243 10.26 1.69 2.76
C ILE A 243 9.15 1.88 1.71
N ALA A 244 7.89 1.64 2.08
CA ALA A 244 6.75 1.82 1.17
C ALA A 244 6.60 3.26 0.68
N GLY A 245 6.96 4.24 1.51
CA GLY A 245 6.97 5.66 1.15
C GLY A 245 8.32 6.13 0.63
N ASP A 246 9.42 5.77 1.30
CA ASP A 246 10.74 6.32 0.97
C ASP A 246 11.29 5.79 -0.36
N PHE A 247 11.06 4.53 -0.68
CA PHE A 247 11.53 3.96 -1.95
C PHE A 247 10.94 4.69 -3.17
N PRO A 248 9.61 4.77 -3.36
CA PRO A 248 9.07 5.37 -4.56
C PRO A 248 9.27 6.89 -4.64
N ILE A 249 9.27 7.61 -3.51
CA ILE A 249 9.46 9.05 -3.54
C ILE A 249 10.85 9.45 -4.07
N CYS A 250 11.84 8.56 -3.92
CA CYS A 250 13.22 8.76 -4.35
C CYS A 250 13.40 8.67 -5.87
N VAL A 251 12.40 8.25 -6.64
CA VAL A 251 12.52 8.21 -8.10
C VAL A 251 12.78 9.59 -8.69
N VAL A 252 12.17 10.65 -8.14
CA VAL A 252 12.32 12.02 -8.64
C VAL A 252 13.73 12.56 -8.40
N PRO A 253 14.31 12.55 -7.18
CA PRO A 253 15.70 12.95 -6.99
C PRO A 253 16.68 12.11 -7.81
N MET A 254 16.48 10.81 -7.97
CA MET A 254 17.30 9.97 -8.83
C MET A 254 17.29 10.47 -10.29
N MET A 255 16.12 10.74 -10.84
CA MET A 255 16.02 11.26 -12.20
C MET A 255 16.68 12.63 -12.34
N TYR A 256 16.48 13.51 -11.37
CA TYR A 256 17.03 14.87 -11.40
C TYR A 256 18.55 14.90 -11.16
N GLN A 257 19.04 14.19 -10.14
CA GLN A 257 20.42 14.27 -9.68
C GLN A 257 21.33 13.28 -10.41
N ASP A 258 20.91 12.03 -10.58
CA ASP A 258 21.75 10.96 -11.10
C ASP A 258 21.63 10.82 -12.63
N LEU A 259 20.43 11.04 -13.19
CA LEU A 259 20.19 10.97 -14.63
C LEU A 259 20.24 12.34 -15.32
N ALA A 260 20.32 13.45 -14.57
CA ALA A 260 20.26 14.82 -15.07
C ALA A 260 19.03 15.13 -15.96
N TRP A 261 17.90 14.52 -15.66
CA TRP A 261 16.63 14.75 -16.35
C TRP A 261 15.89 15.94 -15.71
N HIS A 262 16.28 17.17 -16.11
CA HIS A 262 15.73 18.39 -15.51
C HIS A 262 14.34 18.79 -16.05
N ASP A 263 13.83 18.07 -17.00
CA ASP A 263 12.48 18.21 -17.57
C ASP A 263 11.41 17.45 -16.78
N VAL A 264 11.80 16.64 -15.79
CA VAL A 264 10.88 15.88 -14.94
C VAL A 264 10.41 16.75 -13.77
N PRO A 265 9.08 16.92 -13.55
CA PRO A 265 8.58 17.70 -12.43
C PRO A 265 8.77 16.99 -11.09
N PHE A 266 8.84 17.77 -10.01
CA PHE A 266 8.75 17.26 -8.64
C PHE A 266 7.34 16.70 -8.36
N TRP A 267 7.20 15.93 -7.25
CA TRP A 267 5.89 15.52 -6.79
C TRP A 267 5.00 16.73 -6.54
N SER A 268 3.81 16.75 -7.10
CA SER A 268 2.97 17.95 -7.21
C SER A 268 1.88 18.08 -6.13
N TYR A 269 1.78 17.09 -5.25
CA TYR A 269 1.00 17.07 -4.02
C TYR A 269 1.70 16.14 -3.05
N PHE A 270 1.66 16.45 -1.77
CA PHE A 270 2.17 15.55 -0.73
C PHE A 270 1.25 15.55 0.50
N CYS A 271 0.90 14.37 0.98
CA CYS A 271 0.28 14.19 2.29
C CYS A 271 0.94 13.01 3.00
N GLN A 272 1.18 13.16 4.29
CA GLN A 272 1.64 12.08 5.16
C GLN A 272 0.68 11.93 6.33
N ILE A 273 0.18 10.70 6.52
CA ILE A 273 -0.52 10.27 7.73
C ILE A 273 0.48 9.45 8.53
N SER A 274 0.80 9.87 9.75
CA SER A 274 1.74 9.15 10.62
C SER A 274 1.51 9.55 12.08
N ASP A 275 1.63 8.60 12.97
CA ASP A 275 1.69 8.80 14.43
C ASP A 275 3.14 8.90 14.96
N SER A 276 4.13 8.88 14.07
CA SER A 276 5.54 8.99 14.42
C SER A 276 5.87 10.40 14.92
N THR A 277 6.57 10.47 16.05
CA THR A 277 7.12 11.74 16.56
C THR A 277 8.21 12.28 15.65
N THR A 278 8.49 13.58 15.75
CA THR A 278 9.58 14.23 15.02
C THR A 278 10.88 13.45 15.18
N SER A 279 11.53 13.24 14.08
CA SER A 279 12.49 12.19 13.81
C SER A 279 13.82 12.30 14.54
N TYR A 280 14.33 11.15 14.92
CA TYR A 280 15.76 10.89 15.18
C TYR A 280 16.42 10.24 13.94
N GLY A 281 16.14 10.75 12.73
CA GLY A 281 16.62 10.18 11.48
C GLY A 281 15.62 9.25 10.77
N SER A 282 14.43 9.03 11.32
CA SER A 282 13.39 8.22 10.70
C SER A 282 12.68 8.97 9.56
N TYR A 283 12.51 8.34 8.43
CA TYR A 283 11.73 8.88 7.31
C TYR A 283 10.28 9.19 7.72
N SER A 284 9.67 8.34 8.53
CA SER A 284 8.28 8.48 8.99
C SER A 284 8.05 9.71 9.87
N GLY A 285 9.07 10.16 10.61
CA GLY A 285 9.01 11.36 11.45
C GLY A 285 9.53 12.64 10.79
N ALA A 286 10.06 12.55 9.55
CA ALA A 286 10.57 13.71 8.82
C ALA A 286 9.44 14.62 8.34
N VAL A 287 9.51 15.90 8.68
CA VAL A 287 8.53 16.89 8.23
C VAL A 287 8.54 17.06 6.71
N PRO A 288 7.40 17.41 6.09
CA PRO A 288 7.31 17.50 4.62
C PRO A 288 8.33 18.46 3.98
N ASN A 289 8.66 19.57 4.63
CA ASN A 289 9.64 20.54 4.10
C ASN A 289 11.07 19.97 3.99
N GLU A 290 11.43 18.99 4.81
CA GLU A 290 12.74 18.32 4.71
C GLU A 290 12.90 17.64 3.34
N LYS A 291 11.83 17.17 2.73
CA LYS A 291 11.82 16.53 1.42
C LYS A 291 12.21 17.47 0.27
N ILE A 292 12.18 18.80 0.49
CA ILE A 292 12.63 19.80 -0.48
C ILE A 292 14.16 19.72 -0.65
N THR A 293 14.90 19.57 0.45
CA THR A 293 16.37 19.49 0.41
C THR A 293 16.88 18.24 -0.31
N TRP A 294 16.04 17.22 -0.41
CA TRP A 294 16.31 15.97 -1.12
C TRP A 294 15.86 16.00 -2.60
N GLY A 295 15.30 17.13 -3.07
CA GLY A 295 14.78 17.20 -4.43
C GLY A 295 13.54 16.32 -4.70
N LYS A 296 12.73 16.07 -3.67
CA LYS A 296 11.49 15.30 -3.78
C LYS A 296 10.30 16.22 -4.05
N LEU A 297 10.22 17.37 -3.37
CA LEU A 297 9.14 18.35 -3.45
C LEU A 297 9.66 19.73 -3.84
N ASP A 298 8.82 20.52 -4.52
CA ASP A 298 9.04 21.94 -4.75
C ASP A 298 8.62 22.77 -3.53
N VAL A 299 9.11 24.01 -3.46
CA VAL A 299 8.72 24.97 -2.40
C VAL A 299 7.21 25.24 -2.41
N ASN A 300 6.59 25.25 -3.58
CA ASN A 300 5.18 25.52 -3.77
C ASN A 300 4.30 24.26 -3.76
N THR A 301 4.88 23.06 -3.67
CA THR A 301 4.07 21.83 -3.60
C THR A 301 3.13 21.88 -2.39
N PRO A 302 1.80 21.72 -2.57
CA PRO A 302 0.87 21.57 -1.47
C PRO A 302 1.28 20.38 -0.58
N LYS A 303 1.52 20.64 0.70
CA LYS A 303 2.06 19.68 1.65
C LYS A 303 1.21 19.62 2.90
N TYR A 304 0.83 18.41 3.29
CA TYR A 304 -0.03 18.15 4.45
C TYR A 304 0.57 17.09 5.34
N ILE A 305 0.37 17.22 6.65
CA ILE A 305 0.67 16.19 7.63
C ILE A 305 -0.55 16.00 8.52
N VAL A 306 -0.93 14.75 8.72
CA VAL A 306 -1.99 14.33 9.64
C VAL A 306 -1.34 13.42 10.68
N GLU A 307 -1.13 13.94 11.87
CA GLU A 307 -0.50 13.20 12.97
C GLU A 307 -1.56 12.36 13.69
N SER A 308 -1.79 11.16 13.18
CA SER A 308 -2.82 10.25 13.69
C SER A 308 -2.62 8.83 13.21
N ASP A 309 -3.35 7.90 13.85
CA ASP A 309 -3.50 6.52 13.38
C ASP A 309 -4.23 6.48 12.04
N ALA A 310 -3.61 5.85 11.06
CA ALA A 310 -4.12 5.77 9.70
C ALA A 310 -5.42 4.95 9.61
N THR A 311 -5.60 3.94 10.47
CA THR A 311 -6.83 3.12 10.48
C THR A 311 -8.06 3.93 10.86
N ILE A 312 -7.87 5.04 11.59
CA ILE A 312 -8.94 5.96 12.00
C ILE A 312 -9.19 7.02 10.93
N VAL A 313 -8.12 7.66 10.42
CA VAL A 313 -8.27 8.88 9.62
C VAL A 313 -8.27 8.65 8.11
N ALA A 314 -7.61 7.61 7.60
CA ALA A 314 -7.57 7.36 6.17
C ALA A 314 -8.96 7.06 5.58
N PRO A 315 -9.83 6.24 6.21
CA PRO A 315 -11.20 6.04 5.74
C PRO A 315 -12.02 7.33 5.66
N LEU A 316 -11.79 8.29 6.57
CA LEU A 316 -12.48 9.59 6.55
C LEU A 316 -12.02 10.46 5.36
N ILE A 317 -10.72 10.45 5.05
CA ILE A 317 -10.18 11.14 3.87
C ILE A 317 -10.73 10.49 2.59
N PHE A 318 -10.76 9.17 2.53
CA PHE A 318 -11.31 8.44 1.39
C PHE A 318 -12.80 8.70 1.22
N ALA A 319 -13.58 8.71 2.31
CA ALA A 319 -14.99 9.08 2.29
C ALA A 319 -15.22 10.49 1.72
N TRP A 320 -14.36 11.46 2.06
CA TRP A 320 -14.40 12.80 1.47
C TRP A 320 -14.18 12.78 -0.04
N ILE A 321 -13.13 12.07 -0.50
CA ILE A 321 -12.75 11.99 -1.91
C ILE A 321 -13.82 11.27 -2.74
N LEU A 322 -14.42 10.24 -2.16
CA LEU A 322 -15.52 9.46 -2.73
C LEU A 322 -16.87 10.19 -2.69
N GLY A 323 -16.96 11.27 -1.89
CA GLY A 323 -18.19 12.06 -1.75
C GLY A 323 -19.23 11.44 -0.83
N TRP A 324 -18.86 10.51 0.05
CA TRP A 324 -19.76 9.83 1.01
C TRP A 324 -20.25 10.71 2.16
#